data_22202e7a0c5a0038db2770c5bf005bf2
#
_entry.id   22202e7a0c5a0038db2770c5bf005bf2
#
_cell.length_a   1.000
_cell.length_b   1.000
_cell.length_c   1.000
_cell.angle_alpha   90.00
_cell.angle_beta   90.00
_cell.angle_gamma   90.00
#
_symmetry.space_group_name_H-M   'P 1'
#
loop_
_entity.id
_entity.type
_entity.pdbx_description
1 polymer ?
#
loop_
_entity_poly.entity_id
_entity_poly.type
_entity_poly.pdbx_seq_one_letter_code
_entity_poly.pdbx_strand_id
1 'polypeptide(L)'
;IVDLLPPKVADEVRSRVGEALQARIDANDLKAIPQFANYHLTILTEPDYGNAYIWYSIAAAINLPETSDARDDAESQIDSKNLVELQMKTQTLFDKYKFKPLPATGKGGKNDS
;
A
#
# COMPACT_ATOMS: atom_id res chain seq x y z
N ILE A 1 6.90 -17.40 11.36
CA ILE A 1 7.03 -18.65 10.58
C ILE A 1 8.06 -18.51 9.49
N VAL A 2 8.00 -17.41 8.73
CA VAL A 2 8.97 -17.21 7.65
C VAL A 2 10.40 -17.21 8.19
N ASP A 3 10.59 -16.68 9.39
CA ASP A 3 11.91 -16.60 9.99
C ASP A 3 12.50 -17.96 10.33
N LEU A 4 11.66 -18.98 10.39
CA LEU A 4 12.12 -20.34 10.70
C LEU A 4 12.55 -21.10 9.46
N LEU A 5 12.37 -20.53 8.25
CA LEU A 5 12.69 -21.18 7.01
C LEU A 5 14.12 -20.88 6.58
N PRO A 6 14.75 -21.76 5.78
CA PRO A 6 16.02 -21.41 5.16
C PRO A 6 15.89 -20.10 4.38
N PRO A 7 16.93 -19.28 4.30
CA PRO A 7 16.81 -17.98 3.65
C PRO A 7 16.26 -18.02 2.23
N LYS A 8 16.68 -19.00 1.43
CA LYS A 8 16.19 -19.08 0.07
C LYS A 8 14.70 -19.37 0.00
N VAL A 9 14.22 -20.28 0.86
CA VAL A 9 12.82 -20.62 0.92
C VAL A 9 12.02 -19.42 1.44
N ALA A 10 12.54 -18.74 2.45
CA ALA A 10 11.88 -17.57 2.99
C ALA A 10 11.73 -16.48 1.93
N ASP A 11 12.78 -16.27 1.11
CA ASP A 11 12.71 -15.29 0.02
C ASP A 11 11.65 -15.67 -1.00
N GLU A 12 11.55 -16.96 -1.32
CA GLU A 12 10.52 -17.42 -2.27
C GLU A 12 9.12 -17.17 -1.71
N VAL A 13 8.92 -17.44 -0.42
CA VAL A 13 7.62 -17.21 0.20
C VAL A 13 7.27 -15.73 0.16
N ARG A 14 8.22 -14.85 0.48
CA ARG A 14 7.98 -13.42 0.43
C ARG A 14 7.61 -12.96 -0.97
N SER A 15 8.34 -13.45 -1.98
CA SER A 15 8.04 -13.12 -3.37
C SER A 15 6.63 -13.55 -3.76
N ARG A 16 6.24 -14.75 -3.36
CA ARG A 16 4.91 -15.27 -3.73
C ARG A 16 3.80 -14.47 -3.06
N VAL A 17 4.02 -14.03 -1.82
CA VAL A 17 3.05 -13.17 -1.15
C VAL A 17 2.88 -11.86 -1.92
N GLY A 18 3.99 -11.24 -2.30
CA GLY A 18 3.94 -9.99 -3.07
C GLY A 18 3.24 -10.18 -4.40
N GLU A 19 3.56 -11.24 -5.12
CA GLU A 19 2.94 -11.52 -6.41
C GLU A 19 1.44 -11.76 -6.27
N ALA A 20 1.04 -12.49 -5.22
CA ALA A 20 -0.37 -12.76 -4.99
C ALA A 20 -1.15 -11.48 -4.70
N LEU A 21 -0.57 -10.60 -3.89
CA LEU A 21 -1.23 -9.33 -3.59
C LEU A 21 -1.31 -8.44 -4.82
N GLN A 22 -0.24 -8.40 -5.62
CA GLN A 22 -0.24 -7.63 -6.86
C GLN A 22 -1.31 -8.16 -7.83
N ALA A 23 -1.44 -9.47 -7.92
CA ALA A 23 -2.45 -10.08 -8.78
C ALA A 23 -3.87 -9.72 -8.34
N ARG A 24 -4.10 -9.64 -7.03
CA ARG A 24 -5.39 -9.21 -6.51
C ARG A 24 -5.69 -7.77 -6.86
N ILE A 25 -4.67 -6.90 -6.78
CA ILE A 25 -4.83 -5.50 -7.17
C ILE A 25 -5.14 -5.41 -8.67
N ASP A 26 -4.43 -6.19 -9.48
CA ASP A 26 -4.67 -6.22 -10.93
C ASP A 26 -6.09 -6.69 -11.24
N ALA A 27 -6.65 -7.53 -10.37
CA ALA A 27 -8.02 -8.00 -10.51
C ALA A 27 -9.04 -7.04 -9.87
N ASN A 28 -8.59 -5.85 -9.49
CA ASN A 28 -9.43 -4.81 -8.91
C ASN A 28 -9.94 -5.13 -7.51
N ASP A 29 -9.18 -5.91 -6.76
CA ASP A 29 -9.50 -6.17 -5.35
C ASP A 29 -8.92 -5.05 -4.52
N LEU A 30 -9.72 -4.04 -4.22
CA LEU A 30 -9.23 -2.84 -3.55
C LEU A 30 -8.74 -3.12 -2.14
N LYS A 31 -9.25 -4.16 -1.50
CA LYS A 31 -8.82 -4.51 -0.14
C LYS A 31 -7.36 -5.00 -0.10
N ALA A 32 -6.85 -5.44 -1.24
CA ALA A 32 -5.46 -5.88 -1.31
C ALA A 32 -4.48 -4.71 -1.27
N ILE A 33 -4.94 -3.48 -1.56
CA ILE A 33 -4.06 -2.33 -1.63
C ILE A 33 -3.37 -2.04 -0.29
N PRO A 34 -4.09 -1.88 0.83
CA PRO A 34 -3.40 -1.67 2.09
C PRO A 34 -2.62 -2.89 2.55
N GLN A 35 -3.05 -4.08 2.17
CA GLN A 35 -2.29 -5.28 2.49
C GLN A 35 -0.96 -5.29 1.75
N PHE A 36 -0.96 -4.86 0.49
CA PHE A 36 0.28 -4.78 -0.29
C PHE A 36 1.20 -3.70 0.26
N ALA A 37 0.63 -2.58 0.70
CA ALA A 37 1.42 -1.54 1.35
C ALA A 37 2.09 -2.08 2.61
N ASN A 38 1.34 -2.77 3.46
CA ASN A 38 1.87 -3.35 4.69
C ASN A 38 2.90 -4.43 4.41
N TYR A 39 2.73 -5.18 3.33
CA TYR A 39 3.69 -6.17 2.88
C TYR A 39 5.09 -5.55 2.75
N HIS A 40 5.17 -4.34 2.18
CA HIS A 40 6.45 -3.67 2.01
C HIS A 40 7.09 -3.26 3.34
N LEU A 41 6.30 -3.12 4.40
CA LEU A 41 6.82 -2.76 5.70
C LEU A 41 7.19 -3.95 6.57
N THR A 42 6.41 -5.04 6.49
CA THR A 42 6.49 -6.10 7.48
C THR A 42 6.93 -7.45 6.93
N ILE A 43 6.71 -7.71 5.65
CA ILE A 43 7.02 -9.01 5.08
C ILE A 43 8.40 -9.04 4.45
N LEU A 44 8.79 -7.95 3.79
CA LEU A 44 10.12 -7.87 3.19
C LEU A 44 11.20 -7.88 4.27
N THR A 45 12.37 -8.37 3.90
CA THR A 45 13.51 -8.43 4.81
C THR A 45 13.84 -7.05 5.37
N GLU A 46 13.79 -6.03 4.52
CA GLU A 46 13.98 -4.65 4.93
C GLU A 46 12.77 -3.83 4.52
N PRO A 47 12.29 -2.94 5.38
CA PRO A 47 11.13 -2.13 5.02
C PRO A 47 11.37 -1.28 3.77
N ASP A 48 10.40 -1.27 2.88
CA ASP A 48 10.42 -0.43 1.69
C ASP A 48 9.42 0.69 1.91
N TYR A 49 9.86 1.75 2.56
CA TYR A 49 8.98 2.85 2.93
C TYR A 49 8.42 3.57 1.70
N GLY A 50 9.21 3.62 0.61
CA GLY A 50 8.75 4.29 -0.61
C GLY A 50 7.53 3.61 -1.20
N ASN A 51 7.60 2.29 -1.39
CA ASN A 51 6.47 1.56 -1.94
C ASN A 51 5.31 1.50 -0.95
N ALA A 52 5.59 1.40 0.34
CA ALA A 52 4.52 1.45 1.34
C ALA A 52 3.78 2.78 1.27
N TYR A 53 4.51 3.88 1.16
CA TYR A 53 3.91 5.21 1.04
C TYR A 53 3.01 5.30 -0.20
N ILE A 54 3.50 4.80 -1.34
CA ILE A 54 2.74 4.84 -2.59
C ILE A 54 1.39 4.13 -2.41
N TRP A 55 1.42 2.90 -1.92
CA TRP A 55 0.20 2.11 -1.85
C TRP A 55 -0.74 2.57 -0.75
N TYR A 56 -0.21 3.07 0.38
CA TYR A 56 -1.06 3.70 1.39
C TYR A 56 -1.66 5.01 0.89
N SER A 57 -0.92 5.76 0.06
CA SER A 57 -1.46 6.99 -0.54
C SER A 57 -2.63 6.68 -1.46
N ILE A 58 -2.48 5.63 -2.28
CA ILE A 58 -3.56 5.20 -3.14
C ILE A 58 -4.77 4.75 -2.31
N ALA A 59 -4.51 3.96 -1.26
CA ALA A 59 -5.58 3.47 -0.40
C ALA A 59 -6.34 4.63 0.25
N ALA A 60 -5.62 5.62 0.74
CA ALA A 60 -6.25 6.79 1.35
C ALA A 60 -7.06 7.59 0.33
N ALA A 61 -6.54 7.70 -0.89
CA ALA A 61 -7.23 8.45 -1.94
C ALA A 61 -8.54 7.79 -2.36
N ILE A 62 -8.65 6.47 -2.20
CA ILE A 62 -9.90 5.77 -2.51
C ILE A 62 -10.75 5.53 -1.28
N ASN A 63 -10.43 6.19 -0.19
CA ASN A 63 -11.24 6.20 1.04
C ASN A 63 -11.27 4.89 1.80
N LEU A 64 -10.20 4.12 1.73
CA LEU A 64 -10.08 2.94 2.58
C LEU A 64 -9.75 3.38 4.01
N PRO A 65 -10.35 2.74 5.02
CA PRO A 65 -10.20 3.19 6.40
C PRO A 65 -8.78 3.00 6.94
N GLU A 66 -8.37 3.91 7.79
CA GLU A 66 -7.13 3.80 8.58
C GLU A 66 -5.86 3.80 7.74
N THR A 67 -5.94 4.27 6.51
CA THR A 67 -4.76 4.24 5.64
C THR A 67 -3.99 5.55 5.61
N SER A 68 -4.65 6.67 5.96
CA SER A 68 -3.93 7.96 5.95
C SER A 68 -2.88 8.04 7.06
N ASP A 69 -3.17 7.49 8.24
CA ASP A 69 -2.17 7.45 9.31
C ASP A 69 -0.97 6.58 8.92
N ALA A 70 -1.25 5.42 8.32
CA ALA A 70 -0.17 4.54 7.86
C ALA A 70 0.65 5.23 6.77
N ARG A 71 0.00 5.97 5.87
CA ARG A 71 0.70 6.75 4.86
C ARG A 71 1.62 7.79 5.51
N ASP A 72 1.11 8.50 6.51
CA ASP A 72 1.89 9.53 7.19
C ASP A 72 3.09 8.92 7.92
N ASP A 73 2.91 7.76 8.53
CA ASP A 73 4.01 7.06 9.18
C ASP A 73 5.10 6.68 8.19
N ALA A 74 4.72 6.15 7.04
CA ALA A 74 5.70 5.80 6.01
C ALA A 74 6.39 7.04 5.48
N GLU A 75 5.63 8.12 5.29
CA GLU A 75 6.18 9.38 4.80
C GLU A 75 7.27 9.91 5.72
N SER A 76 7.11 9.74 7.03
CA SER A 76 8.07 10.25 8.00
C SER A 76 9.44 9.57 7.89
N GLN A 77 9.51 8.44 7.19
CA GLN A 77 10.76 7.71 6.99
C GLN A 77 11.39 8.02 5.62
N ILE A 78 10.84 8.96 4.87
CA ILE A 78 11.27 9.24 3.50
C ILE A 78 11.84 10.65 3.44
N ASP A 79 13.00 10.79 2.76
CA ASP A 79 13.59 12.11 2.52
C ASP A 79 12.63 12.95 1.67
N SER A 80 12.52 14.22 2.02
CA SER A 80 11.61 15.10 1.30
C SER A 80 11.94 15.21 -0.19
N LYS A 81 13.21 15.12 -0.55
CA LYS A 81 13.59 15.19 -1.97
C LYS A 81 13.12 13.97 -2.74
N ASN A 82 12.96 12.83 -2.08
CA ASN A 82 12.46 11.62 -2.72
C ASN A 82 10.94 11.58 -2.74
N LEU A 83 10.31 12.35 -1.88
CA LEU A 83 8.86 12.33 -1.73
C LEU A 83 8.16 12.79 -3.00
N VAL A 84 8.69 13.82 -3.66
CA VAL A 84 8.09 14.33 -4.89
C VAL A 84 8.04 13.25 -5.96
N GLU A 85 9.13 12.50 -6.11
CA GLU A 85 9.18 11.42 -7.09
C GLU A 85 8.17 10.33 -6.75
N LEU A 86 8.03 10.01 -5.47
CA LEU A 86 7.06 9.00 -5.05
C LEU A 86 5.63 9.46 -5.26
N GLN A 87 5.37 10.76 -5.08
CA GLN A 87 4.05 11.30 -5.36
C GLN A 87 3.71 11.20 -6.84
N MET A 88 4.71 11.44 -7.70
CA MET A 88 4.51 11.29 -9.14
C MET A 88 4.23 9.83 -9.52
N LYS A 89 4.95 8.90 -8.90
CA LYS A 89 4.71 7.48 -9.14
C LYS A 89 3.32 7.07 -8.67
N THR A 90 2.89 7.61 -7.54
CA THR A 90 1.55 7.35 -7.02
C THR A 90 0.49 7.79 -8.02
N GLN A 91 0.64 8.98 -8.57
CA GLN A 91 -0.30 9.48 -9.56
C GLN A 91 -0.32 8.62 -10.80
N THR A 92 0.86 8.20 -11.27
CA THR A 92 0.98 7.34 -12.44
C THR A 92 0.22 6.02 -12.24
N LEU A 93 0.39 5.42 -11.06
CA LEU A 93 -0.29 4.16 -10.77
C LEU A 93 -1.80 4.36 -10.64
N PHE A 94 -2.19 5.44 -9.99
CA PHE A 94 -3.61 5.75 -9.85
C PHE A 94 -4.27 5.87 -11.21
N ASP A 95 -3.60 6.56 -12.13
CA ASP A 95 -4.11 6.74 -13.49
C ASP A 95 -4.11 5.42 -14.27
N LYS A 96 -3.08 4.61 -14.06
CA LYS A 96 -2.95 3.33 -14.78
C LYS A 96 -4.09 2.38 -14.42
N TYR A 97 -4.37 2.25 -13.13
CA TYR A 97 -5.40 1.32 -12.66
C TYR A 97 -6.79 1.93 -12.72
N LYS A 98 -6.89 3.25 -12.79
CA LYS A 98 -8.19 3.95 -12.81
C LYS A 98 -9.04 3.57 -11.61
N PHE A 99 -8.40 3.56 -10.44
CA PHE A 99 -9.12 3.26 -9.20
C PHE A 99 -10.27 4.23 -8.99
N LYS A 100 -11.40 3.71 -8.49
CA LYS A 100 -12.55 4.54 -8.18
C LYS A 100 -12.67 4.67 -6.67
N PRO A 101 -12.72 5.91 -6.16
CA PRO A 101 -12.89 6.09 -4.73
C PRO A 101 -14.18 5.45 -4.24
N LEU A 102 -14.11 4.87 -3.06
CA LEU A 102 -15.28 4.33 -2.41
C LEU A 102 -16.08 5.47 -1.79
N PRO A 103 -17.40 5.29 -1.60
CA PRO A 103 -18.17 6.31 -0.90
C PRO A 103 -17.60 6.55 0.47
N ALA A 104 -17.58 7.81 0.87
CA ALA A 104 -17.20 8.14 2.23
C ALA A 104 -18.20 7.48 3.16
N THR A 105 -17.70 6.58 4.03
CA THR A 105 -18.59 5.89 4.88
C THR A 105 -18.63 6.51 6.22
N GLY A 106 -19.61 6.39 6.68
CA GLY A 106 -19.74 6.47 7.90
C GLY A 106 -19.35 7.47 8.66
N LYS A 107 -18.88 7.95 8.39
CA LYS A 107 -18.65 8.79 9.17
C LYS A 107 -19.35 9.81 8.85
N GLY A 108 -19.68 9.55 8.52
CA GLY A 108 -20.20 10.17 8.17
C GLY A 108 -20.97 10.52 7.92
N GLY A 109 -21.24 10.37 7.71
CA GLY A 109 -21.94 10.57 7.40
C GLY A 109 -22.34 11.53 7.77
N LYS A 110 -21.84 11.85 8.10
CA LYS A 110 -21.99 12.60 8.34
C LYS A 110 -22.32 13.50 8.01
N ASN A 111 -22.03 13.24 7.82
CA ASN A 111 -22.18 13.92 7.51
C ASN A 111 -22.87 14.49 7.13
N ASP A 112 -23.07 14.22 7.10
CA ASP A 112 -23.55 14.51 6.73
C ASP A 112 -24.27 15.07 6.77
N SER A 113 -24.27 14.87 7.01
CA SER A 113 -24.74 15.22 7.04
C SER A 113 -24.91 15.81 6.98
#